data_3c8ecf0f12bb84c7337d18d7559d5a0f
#
_entry.id   3c8ecf0f12bb84c7337d18d7559d5a0f
#
_cell.length_a   1.000
_cell.length_b   1.000
_cell.length_c   1.000
_cell.angle_alpha   90.00
_cell.angle_beta   90.00
_cell.angle_gamma   90.00
#
_symmetry.space_group_name_H-M   'P 1'
#
loop_
_entity.id
_entity.type
_entity.pdbx_description
1 polymer ?
#
loop_
_entity_poly.entity_id
_entity_poly.type
_entity_poly.pdbx_seq_one_letter_code
_entity_poly.pdbx_strand_id
1 'polypeptide(L)'
;MGDKDKALDLALSQIEKQFGKGSIMKLGLSGSLKGLDVISTGSISLDSCLGVGGVPKGRIIEIYGPESSGKTSLTLHIIAEAQKTGGVAAFIDAEHAL
;
A
#
# COMPACT_ATOMS: atom_id res chain seq x y z
N MET A 1 -23.44 -21.67 13.96
CA MET A 1 -23.55 -20.31 13.47
C MET A 1 -24.81 -19.72 13.94
N GLY A 2 -24.65 -18.81 14.81
CA GLY A 2 -25.74 -18.31 15.57
C GLY A 2 -26.35 -17.04 15.03
N ASP A 3 -27.32 -16.56 15.77
CA ASP A 3 -28.02 -15.32 15.47
C ASP A 3 -27.10 -14.11 15.41
N LYS A 4 -25.93 -14.18 16.06
CA LYS A 4 -24.92 -13.12 16.04
C LYS A 4 -24.36 -12.89 14.64
N ASP A 5 -24.11 -13.94 13.87
CA ASP A 5 -23.58 -13.82 12.51
C ASP A 5 -24.63 -13.22 11.57
N LYS A 6 -25.89 -13.59 11.73
CA LYS A 6 -26.98 -13.02 10.96
C LYS A 6 -27.19 -11.54 11.28
N ALA A 7 -27.10 -11.18 12.56
CA ALA A 7 -27.21 -9.79 13.00
C ALA A 7 -26.06 -8.95 12.44
N LEU A 8 -24.85 -9.49 12.40
CA LEU A 8 -23.70 -8.81 11.84
C LEU A 8 -23.86 -8.60 10.32
N ASP A 9 -24.32 -9.62 9.61
CA ASP A 9 -24.53 -9.52 8.16
C ASP A 9 -25.60 -8.48 7.82
N LEU A 10 -26.67 -8.42 8.62
CA LEU A 10 -27.70 -7.39 8.46
C LEU A 10 -27.14 -6.00 8.70
N ALA A 11 -26.34 -5.83 9.74
CA ALA A 11 -25.72 -4.54 10.05
C ALA A 11 -24.79 -4.08 8.92
N LEU A 12 -23.96 -4.98 8.38
CA LEU A 12 -23.09 -4.70 7.27
C LEU A 12 -23.87 -4.30 6.01
N SER A 13 -24.97 -5.02 5.74
CA SER A 13 -25.83 -4.70 4.60
C SER A 13 -26.47 -3.33 4.72
N GLN A 14 -26.89 -2.96 5.91
CA GLN A 14 -27.50 -1.66 6.17
C GLN A 14 -26.49 -0.52 5.95
N ILE A 15 -25.24 -0.71 6.41
CA ILE A 15 -24.19 0.26 6.23
C ILE A 15 -23.88 0.44 4.73
N GLU A 16 -23.81 -0.65 3.99
CA GLU A 16 -23.58 -0.59 2.54
C GLU A 16 -24.70 0.14 1.80
N LYS A 17 -25.95 -0.04 2.23
CA LYS A 17 -27.09 0.67 1.66
C LYS A 17 -27.05 2.16 1.90
N GLN A 18 -26.61 2.57 3.10
CA GLN A 18 -26.58 3.98 3.48
C GLN A 18 -25.38 4.73 2.89
N PHE A 19 -24.23 4.09 2.83
CA PHE A 19 -22.95 4.76 2.50
C PHE A 19 -22.34 4.29 1.19
N GLY A 20 -22.93 3.32 0.54
CA GLY A 20 -22.46 2.79 -0.73
C GLY A 20 -21.71 1.48 -0.59
N LYS A 21 -21.66 0.74 -1.69
CA LYS A 21 -20.98 -0.54 -1.77
C LYS A 21 -19.48 -0.34 -1.56
N GLY A 22 -18.87 -1.16 -0.72
CA GLY A 22 -17.46 -1.07 -0.42
C GLY A 22 -17.10 -0.12 0.71
N SER A 23 -18.08 0.51 1.36
CA SER A 23 -17.85 1.42 2.48
C SER A 23 -17.39 0.71 3.75
N ILE A 24 -17.69 -0.57 3.86
CA ILE A 24 -17.31 -1.40 5.00
C ILE A 24 -16.99 -2.81 4.50
N MET A 25 -16.03 -3.47 5.15
CA MET A 25 -15.66 -4.83 4.84
C MET A 25 -15.14 -5.53 6.09
N LYS A 26 -15.25 -6.84 6.13
CA LYS A 26 -14.66 -7.64 7.20
C LYS A 26 -13.14 -7.72 7.00
N LEU A 27 -12.42 -7.57 8.09
CA LEU A 27 -10.97 -7.76 8.08
C LEU A 27 -10.67 -9.24 7.78
N GLY A 28 -9.73 -9.48 6.89
CA GLY A 28 -9.36 -10.85 6.49
C GLY A 28 -10.08 -11.39 5.26
N LEU A 29 -11.15 -10.76 4.82
CA LEU A 29 -11.75 -11.07 3.51
C LEU A 29 -10.97 -10.32 2.44
N SER A 30 -9.84 -10.87 2.08
CA SER A 30 -8.87 -10.17 1.26
C SER A 30 -8.95 -10.52 -0.21
N GLY A 31 -9.98 -10.06 -0.87
CA GLY A 31 -9.88 -9.94 -2.31
C GLY A 31 -9.12 -8.67 -2.72
N SER A 32 -8.99 -7.73 -1.80
CA SER A 32 -8.53 -6.37 -2.10
C SER A 32 -7.03 -6.22 -2.30
N LEU A 33 -6.21 -7.15 -1.80
CA LEU A 33 -4.76 -7.09 -1.97
C LEU A 33 -4.28 -7.78 -3.24
N LYS A 34 -5.10 -8.61 -3.85
CA LYS A 34 -4.78 -9.24 -5.12
C LYS A 34 -4.99 -8.25 -6.27
N GLY A 35 -3.99 -8.08 -7.09
CA GLY A 35 -4.07 -7.19 -8.22
C GLY A 35 -3.74 -5.74 -7.93
N LEU A 36 -3.23 -5.45 -6.74
CA LEU A 36 -2.67 -4.13 -6.45
C LEU A 36 -1.45 -3.89 -7.32
N ASP A 37 -1.45 -2.79 -8.06
CA ASP A 37 -0.27 -2.37 -8.79
C ASP A 37 0.76 -1.84 -7.80
N VAL A 38 1.97 -2.32 -7.93
CA VAL A 38 3.09 -1.94 -7.05
C VAL A 38 4.31 -1.55 -7.87
N ILE A 39 5.19 -0.80 -7.23
CA ILE A 39 6.52 -0.50 -7.73
C ILE A 39 7.49 -1.25 -6.84
N SER A 40 8.37 -2.06 -7.41
CA SER A 40 9.37 -2.78 -6.66
C SER A 40 10.30 -1.80 -5.91
N THR A 41 10.75 -2.19 -4.74
CA THR A 41 11.76 -1.44 -3.99
C THR A 41 13.17 -1.68 -4.52
N GLY A 42 13.33 -2.63 -5.45
CA GLY A 42 14.64 -3.08 -5.89
C GLY A 42 15.27 -4.14 -5.01
N SER A 43 14.64 -4.47 -3.90
CA SER A 43 15.09 -5.51 -2.97
C SER A 43 14.05 -6.62 -2.90
N ILE A 44 14.43 -7.82 -3.27
CA ILE A 44 13.54 -9.00 -3.23
C ILE A 44 13.07 -9.25 -1.81
N SER A 45 13.97 -9.15 -0.84
CA SER A 45 13.64 -9.38 0.56
C SER A 45 12.62 -8.37 1.09
N LEU A 46 12.82 -7.09 0.79
CA LEU A 46 11.90 -6.04 1.23
C LEU A 46 10.55 -6.16 0.54
N ASP A 47 10.55 -6.42 -0.76
CA ASP A 47 9.31 -6.63 -1.52
C ASP A 47 8.49 -7.76 -0.92
N SER A 48 9.13 -8.86 -0.53
CA SER A 48 8.47 -9.98 0.14
C SER A 48 7.89 -9.57 1.50
N CYS A 49 8.66 -8.80 2.28
CA CYS A 49 8.23 -8.35 3.61
C CYS A 49 7.04 -7.40 3.57
N LEU A 50 6.90 -6.64 2.50
CA LEU A 50 5.77 -5.72 2.34
C LEU A 50 4.45 -6.43 2.04
N GLY A 51 4.51 -7.71 1.69
CA GLY A 51 3.32 -8.51 1.49
C GLY A 51 2.63 -8.36 0.14
N VAL A 52 2.82 -7.24 -0.53
CA VAL A 52 2.21 -6.98 -1.84
C VAL A 52 3.24 -6.93 -2.98
N GLY A 53 4.50 -7.15 -2.65
CA GLY A 53 5.57 -7.22 -3.64
C GLY A 53 6.24 -5.90 -3.97
N GLY A 54 5.95 -4.85 -3.25
CA GLY A 54 6.54 -3.53 -3.46
C GLY A 54 5.72 -2.43 -2.81
N VAL A 55 5.95 -1.18 -3.20
CA VAL A 55 5.16 -0.06 -2.71
C VAL A 55 3.92 0.11 -3.60
N PRO A 56 2.72 0.26 -3.02
CA PRO A 56 1.50 0.35 -3.80
C PRO A 56 1.41 1.67 -4.56
N LYS A 57 0.97 1.60 -5.80
CA LYS A 57 0.70 2.79 -6.61
C LYS A 57 -0.56 3.50 -6.12
N GLY A 58 -0.60 4.80 -6.32
CA GLY A 58 -1.75 5.60 -5.95
C GLY A 58 -1.91 5.83 -4.45
N ARG A 59 -0.84 5.67 -3.70
CA ARG A 59 -0.82 5.85 -2.25
C ARG A 59 0.33 6.74 -1.85
N ILE A 60 0.19 7.41 -0.71
CA ILE A 60 1.27 8.15 -0.09
C ILE A 60 2.02 7.18 0.83
N ILE A 61 3.32 7.09 0.64
CA ILE A 61 4.19 6.19 1.41
C ILE A 61 5.09 7.05 2.29
N GLU A 62 5.09 6.78 3.57
CA GLU A 62 6.00 7.43 4.52
C GLU A 62 7.15 6.49 4.83
N ILE A 63 8.38 6.97 4.66
CA ILE A 63 9.59 6.24 5.01
C ILE A 63 10.33 7.08 6.04
N TYR A 64 10.51 6.53 7.22
CA TYR A 64 11.15 7.26 8.31
C TYR A 64 12.15 6.37 9.03
N GLY A 65 13.06 7.02 9.71
CA GLY A 65 14.11 6.34 10.47
C GLY A 65 15.20 7.33 10.85
N PRO A 66 16.19 6.88 11.64
CA PRO A 66 17.32 7.73 12.04
C PRO A 66 18.18 8.11 10.84
N GLU A 67 19.03 9.09 11.02
CA GLU A 67 20.01 9.50 10.01
C GLU A 67 20.89 8.32 9.60
N SER A 68 21.29 8.31 8.34
CA SER A 68 22.16 7.28 7.76
C SER A 68 21.55 5.87 7.80
N SER A 69 20.24 5.75 7.83
CA SER A 69 19.55 4.46 7.82
C SER A 69 19.23 3.93 6.41
N GLY A 70 19.52 4.73 5.37
CA GLY A 70 19.27 4.33 3.99
C GLY A 70 17.92 4.76 3.43
N LYS A 71 17.23 5.69 4.07
CA LYS A 71 15.92 6.18 3.61
C LYS A 71 16.00 6.77 2.20
N THR A 72 16.93 7.66 1.97
CA THR A 72 17.13 8.30 0.66
C THR A 72 17.55 7.29 -0.38
N SER A 73 18.47 6.38 -0.02
CA SER A 73 18.90 5.31 -0.92
C SER A 73 17.76 4.43 -1.36
N LEU A 74 16.90 4.04 -0.42
CA LEU A 74 15.71 3.24 -0.72
C LEU A 74 14.77 3.98 -1.66
N THR A 75 14.53 5.26 -1.41
CA THR A 75 13.66 6.08 -2.25
C THR A 75 14.20 6.18 -3.68
N LEU A 76 15.52 6.35 -3.82
CA LEU A 76 16.16 6.40 -5.15
C LEU A 76 16.03 5.07 -5.89
N HIS A 77 16.13 3.94 -5.18
CA HIS A 77 15.90 2.63 -5.80
C HIS A 77 14.45 2.47 -6.27
N ILE A 78 13.48 2.92 -5.49
CA ILE A 78 12.08 2.89 -5.89
C ILE A 78 11.85 3.73 -7.14
N ILE A 79 12.45 4.91 -7.20
CA ILE A 79 12.39 5.79 -8.38
C ILE A 79 12.99 5.08 -9.59
N ALA A 80 14.16 4.46 -9.43
CA ALA A 80 14.81 3.74 -10.52
C ALA A 80 13.92 2.60 -11.05
N GLU A 81 13.27 1.86 -10.17
CA GLU A 81 12.36 0.79 -10.57
C GLU A 81 11.13 1.33 -11.31
N ALA A 82 10.59 2.46 -10.86
CA ALA A 82 9.50 3.12 -11.56
C ALA A 82 9.91 3.55 -12.98
N GLN A 83 11.11 4.06 -13.13
CA GLN A 83 11.63 4.48 -14.42
C GLN A 83 11.86 3.30 -15.37
N LYS A 84 12.26 2.15 -14.86
CA LYS A 84 12.44 0.92 -15.66
C LYS A 84 11.13 0.50 -16.35
N THR A 85 10.01 0.80 -15.74
CA THR A 85 8.69 0.47 -16.30
C THR A 85 8.10 1.59 -17.16
N GLY A 86 8.91 2.59 -17.48
CA GLY A 86 8.49 3.72 -18.33
C GLY A 86 7.90 4.89 -17.59
N GLY A 87 7.93 4.87 -16.27
CA GLY A 87 7.39 5.96 -15.46
C GLY A 87 8.28 7.19 -15.42
N VAL A 88 7.69 8.32 -15.07
CA VAL A 88 8.38 9.57 -14.83
C VAL A 88 8.37 9.85 -13.33
N ALA A 89 9.52 10.21 -12.78
CA ALA A 89 9.66 10.46 -11.34
C ALA A 89 10.22 11.86 -11.09
N ALA A 90 9.85 12.42 -9.96
CA ALA A 90 10.41 13.70 -9.50
C ALA A 90 10.91 13.53 -8.07
N PHE A 91 11.99 14.18 -7.76
CA PHE A 91 12.59 14.17 -6.43
C PHE A 91 12.68 15.60 -5.90
N ILE A 92 12.14 15.83 -4.71
CA ILE A 92 12.21 17.12 -4.04
C ILE A 92 13.11 16.96 -2.82
N ASP A 93 14.28 17.57 -2.87
CA ASP A 93 15.27 17.45 -1.80
C ASP A 93 15.24 18.70 -0.92
N ALA A 94 14.42 18.66 0.13
CA ALA A 94 14.29 19.75 1.08
C ALA A 94 15.47 19.83 2.05
N GLU A 95 16.19 18.72 2.22
CA GLU A 95 17.32 18.64 3.16
C GLU A 95 18.66 18.92 2.51
N HIS A 96 18.70 19.05 1.19
CA HIS A 96 19.94 19.22 0.41
C HIS A 96 20.93 18.07 0.68
N ALA A 97 20.41 16.85 0.82
CA ALA A 97 21.20 15.67 1.18
C ALA A 97 21.77 14.92 -0.02
N LEU A 98 21.43 15.33 -1.22
CA LEU A 98 21.93 14.72 -2.46
C LEU A 98 23.16 15.44 -3.00
#